data_f44a695a9e3f9673f1afbf23c1c969e5
#
_entry.id   f44a695a9e3f9673f1afbf23c1c969e5
#
_cell.length_a   1.000
_cell.length_b   1.000
_cell.length_c   1.000
_cell.angle_alpha   90.00
_cell.angle_beta   90.00
_cell.angle_gamma   90.00
#
_symmetry.space_group_name_H-M   'P 1'
#
loop_
_entity.id
_entity.type
_entity.pdbx_description
1 polymer ?
#
loop_
_entity_poly.entity_id
_entity_poly.type
_entity_poly.pdbx_seq_one_letter_code
_entity_poly.pdbx_strand_id
1 'polypeptide(L)' 'MKVSEYASDVNLSVAEILKKCHELAINVNNKDDYLTDDDIIMLD' A
#
# COMPACT_ATOMS: atom_id res chain seq x y z
N MET A 1 0.89 -9.31 -0.57
CA MET A 1 2.10 -8.46 -0.47
C MET A 1 1.92 -7.48 0.67
N LYS A 2 2.92 -7.33 1.51
CA LYS A 2 2.86 -6.35 2.60
C LYS A 2 3.00 -4.93 2.06
N VAL A 3 2.44 -3.97 2.77
CA VAL A 3 2.60 -2.55 2.44
C VAL A 3 4.07 -2.18 2.30
N SER A 4 4.92 -2.65 3.24
CA SER A 4 6.36 -2.37 3.19
C SER A 4 7.03 -2.95 1.96
N GLU A 5 6.61 -4.12 1.51
CA GLU A 5 7.15 -4.73 0.30
C GLU A 5 6.77 -3.93 -0.94
N TYR A 6 5.52 -3.52 -1.03
CA TYR A 6 5.05 -2.72 -2.16
C TYR A 6 5.76 -1.36 -2.20
N ALA A 7 5.91 -0.72 -1.04
CA ALA A 7 6.60 0.57 -0.95
C ALA A 7 8.03 0.46 -1.47
N SER A 8 8.74 -0.61 -1.09
CA SER A 8 10.10 -0.88 -1.56
C SER A 8 10.14 -1.08 -3.08
N ASP A 9 9.18 -1.83 -3.61
CA ASP A 9 9.12 -2.14 -5.04
C ASP A 9 8.91 -0.89 -5.90
N VAL A 10 8.11 0.05 -5.43
CA VAL A 10 7.82 1.28 -6.19
C VAL A 10 8.67 2.46 -5.74
N ASN A 11 9.59 2.22 -4.81
CA ASN A 11 10.55 3.22 -4.32
C ASN A 11 9.87 4.44 -3.68
N LEU A 12 8.84 4.17 -2.90
CA LEU A 12 8.12 5.18 -2.11
C LEU A 12 8.20 4.82 -0.63
N SER A 13 7.94 5.79 0.24
CA SER A 13 7.90 5.52 1.68
C SER A 13 6.61 4.80 2.06
N VAL A 14 6.66 4.09 3.19
CA VAL A 14 5.46 3.46 3.75
C VAL A 14 4.38 4.51 4.01
N ALA A 15 4.76 5.68 4.53
CA ALA A 15 3.81 6.76 4.81
C ALA A 15 3.07 7.19 3.54
N GLU A 16 3.78 7.29 2.42
CA GLU A 16 3.17 7.66 1.14
C GLU A 16 2.19 6.59 0.65
N ILE A 17 2.56 5.32 0.81
CA ILE A 17 1.68 4.23 0.41
C ILE A 17 0.42 4.19 1.28
N LEU A 18 0.56 4.36 2.60
CA LEU A 18 -0.58 4.38 3.50
C LEU A 18 -1.53 5.55 3.17
N LYS A 19 -0.96 6.70 2.85
CA LYS A 19 -1.77 7.86 2.44
C LYS A 19 -2.58 7.56 1.17
N LYS A 20 -1.94 6.97 0.17
CA LYS A 20 -2.63 6.58 -1.07
C LYS A 20 -3.72 5.56 -0.80
N CYS A 21 -3.44 4.58 0.05
CA CYS A 21 -4.42 3.56 0.40
C CYS A 21 -5.65 4.18 1.05
N HIS A 22 -5.45 5.13 1.97
CA HIS A 22 -6.58 5.81 2.63
C HIS A 22 -7.41 6.61 1.63
N GLU A 23 -6.77 7.25 0.67
CA GLU A 23 -7.46 8.00 -0.39
C GLU A 23 -8.30 7.08 -1.28
N LEU A 24 -7.87 5.84 -1.45
CA LEU A 24 -8.56 4.85 -2.28
C LEU A 24 -9.50 3.96 -1.46
N ALA A 25 -9.67 4.25 -0.18
CA ALA A 25 -10.46 3.45 0.75
C ALA A 25 -9.96 2.01 0.89
N ILE A 26 -8.66 1.81 0.74
CA ILE A 26 -8.01 0.52 1.00
C ILE A 26 -7.74 0.44 2.50
N ASN A 27 -8.24 -0.63 3.13
CA ASN A 27 -8.25 -0.76 4.60
C ASN A 27 -6.94 -1.35 5.13
N VAL A 28 -5.86 -0.58 5.04
CA VAL A 28 -4.57 -0.93 5.65
C VAL A 28 -4.14 0.23 6.55
N ASN A 29 -3.44 -0.07 7.65
CA ASN A 29 -3.09 0.93 8.65
C ASN A 29 -1.61 0.95 9.01
N ASN A 30 -0.86 -0.10 8.71
CA ASN A 30 0.56 -0.14 9.04
C ASN A 30 1.34 -0.94 7.99
N LYS A 31 2.67 -0.89 8.12
CA LYS A 31 3.59 -1.48 7.13
C LYS A 31 3.48 -2.99 7.00
N ASP A 32 2.96 -3.66 8.02
CA ASP A 32 2.86 -5.12 8.02
C ASP A 32 1.51 -5.63 7.53
N ASP A 33 0.56 -4.73 7.27
CA ASP A 33 -0.73 -5.11 6.68
C ASP A 33 -0.53 -5.57 5.25
N TYR A 34 -1.41 -6.46 4.79
CA TYR A 34 -1.31 -7.04 3.45
C TYR A 34 -2.19 -6.31 2.45
N LEU A 35 -1.64 -6.11 1.26
CA LEU A 35 -2.37 -5.63 0.11
C LEU A 35 -2.82 -6.82 -0.72
N THR A 36 -4.07 -6.80 -1.18
CA THR A 36 -4.57 -7.79 -2.13
C THR A 36 -4.13 -7.43 -3.54
N ASP A 37 -4.28 -8.37 -4.47
CA ASP A 37 -3.97 -8.09 -5.88
C ASP A 37 -4.82 -6.93 -6.41
N ASP A 38 -6.10 -6.87 -6.01
CA ASP A 38 -6.99 -5.78 -6.40
C ASP A 38 -6.51 -4.44 -5.85
N ASP A 39 -6.02 -4.42 -4.61
CA ASP A 39 -5.47 -3.20 -4.01
C ASP A 39 -4.27 -2.70 -4.82
N ILE A 40 -3.39 -3.60 -5.23
CA ILE A 40 -2.21 -3.26 -6.01
C ILE A 40 -2.60 -2.69 -7.36
N ILE A 41 -3.60 -3.27 -8.00
CA ILE A 41 -4.14 -2.74 -9.26
C ILE A 41 -4.64 -1.31 -9.08
N MET A 42 -5.34 -1.04 -7.98
CA MET A 42 -5.84 0.30 -7.69
C MET A 42 -4.72 1.30 -7.43
N LEU A 43 -3.63 0.85 -6.79
CA LEU A 43 -2.49 1.71 -6.49
C LEU A 43 -1.67 2.06 -7.74
N ASP A 44 -1.64 1.18 -8.71
CA ASP A 44 -0.98 1.45 -9.98
C ASP A 44 -1.80 2.48 -10.79
#